data_91f6159c7fe9d02906a255b1768b194f
#
_entry.id   91f6159c7fe9d02906a255b1768b194f
#
_cell.length_a   1.000
_cell.length_b   1.000
_cell.length_c   1.000
_cell.angle_alpha   90.00
_cell.angle_beta   90.00
_cell.angle_gamma   90.00
#
_symmetry.space_group_name_H-M   'P 1'
#
loop_
_entity.id
_entity.type
_entity.pdbx_description
1 polymer ?
#
loop_
_entity_poly.entity_id
_entity_poly.type
_entity_poly.pdbx_seq_one_letter_code
_entity_poly.pdbx_strand_id
1 'polypeptide(L)'
;MGEDTEERITPREGGTAPTMNLPSVTECLKPFMDFSKVPLDVLAAAAARGTEVHSICACISKKLWVFNIPEFCTGYVNSFRGWLDSMVEEVVLAEERLYDRSLGFHGMPDLICRIKGDPGLTLVDLKTGKVVQSSWEVQVAAYRHLAIKAGYPVHRILSLRLSADGKPPIINESTKGMNQLFNVFVSALNCYRHFYGGK
;
A
#
# COMPACT_ATOMS: atom_id res chain seq x y z
N MET A 1 -1.46 14.50 46.82
CA MET A 1 -0.38 15.00 45.95
C MET A 1 0.29 13.77 45.39
N GLY A 2 -0.12 13.30 44.22
CA GLY A 2 0.46 12.21 43.48
C GLY A 2 0.96 12.79 42.16
N GLU A 3 2.26 12.69 41.96
CA GLU A 3 2.92 13.15 40.72
C GLU A 3 2.67 12.12 39.62
N ASP A 4 1.94 12.54 38.57
CA ASP A 4 1.82 11.80 37.31
C ASP A 4 3.13 11.94 36.55
N THR A 5 3.91 10.88 36.50
CA THR A 5 5.09 10.78 35.65
C THR A 5 4.64 10.38 34.25
N GLU A 6 4.51 11.34 33.34
CA GLU A 6 4.43 11.10 31.88
C GLU A 6 5.73 10.44 31.39
N GLU A 7 5.68 9.16 31.09
CA GLU A 7 6.74 8.46 30.39
C GLU A 7 6.81 8.94 28.92
N ARG A 8 7.73 9.84 28.63
CA ARG A 8 8.09 10.23 27.27
C ARG A 8 8.75 9.04 26.57
N ILE A 9 8.06 8.48 25.60
CA ILE A 9 8.62 7.49 24.66
C ILE A 9 9.62 8.24 23.77
N THR A 10 10.91 8.09 24.07
CA THR A 10 11.99 8.57 23.19
C THR A 10 12.12 7.66 21.97
N PRO A 11 12.25 8.18 20.73
CA PRO A 11 12.56 7.36 19.57
C PRO A 11 13.95 6.72 19.74
N ARG A 12 14.05 5.41 19.58
CA ARG A 12 15.33 4.71 19.56
C ARG A 12 16.13 5.16 18.35
N GLU A 13 17.32 5.70 18.60
CA GLU A 13 18.28 6.08 17.57
C GLU A 13 18.57 4.95 16.61
N GLY A 14 18.46 5.26 15.31
CA GLY A 14 18.66 4.33 14.21
C GLY A 14 20.11 3.91 14.06
N GLY A 15 20.48 2.75 14.57
CA GLY A 15 21.66 2.06 14.14
C GLY A 15 21.51 1.68 12.66
N THR A 16 22.46 2.06 11.80
CA THR A 16 22.57 1.61 10.41
C THR A 16 22.85 0.11 10.39
N ALA A 17 21.78 -0.69 10.42
CA ALA A 17 21.88 -2.11 10.15
C ALA A 17 22.23 -2.33 8.67
N PRO A 18 23.05 -3.36 8.32
CA PRO A 18 23.38 -3.66 6.95
C PRO A 18 22.09 -3.79 6.14
N THR A 19 22.05 -3.14 4.96
CA THR A 19 20.93 -3.20 4.03
C THR A 19 20.77 -4.64 3.53
N MET A 20 20.04 -5.45 4.26
CA MET A 20 19.59 -6.72 3.73
C MET A 20 18.72 -6.42 2.52
N ASN A 21 19.10 -6.91 1.36
CA ASN A 21 18.32 -6.77 0.13
C ASN A 21 17.09 -7.69 0.24
N LEU A 22 16.11 -7.26 1.03
CA LEU A 22 14.88 -8.01 1.26
C LEU A 22 13.94 -7.81 0.06
N PRO A 23 13.29 -8.88 -0.44
CA PRO A 23 12.32 -8.72 -1.51
C PRO A 23 11.09 -7.93 -1.04
N SER A 24 10.54 -7.15 -1.94
CA SER A 24 9.27 -6.47 -1.73
C SER A 24 8.08 -7.40 -1.95
N VAL A 25 6.92 -7.04 -1.38
CA VAL A 25 5.66 -7.75 -1.63
C VAL A 25 5.37 -7.87 -3.13
N THR A 26 5.54 -6.80 -3.89
CA THR A 26 5.28 -6.77 -5.34
C THR A 26 6.27 -7.63 -6.13
N GLU A 27 7.54 -7.65 -5.77
CA GLU A 27 8.53 -8.54 -6.40
C GLU A 27 8.19 -10.01 -6.18
N CYS A 28 7.79 -10.38 -4.96
CA CYS A 28 7.38 -11.76 -4.65
C CYS A 28 6.14 -12.20 -5.44
N LEU A 29 5.22 -11.30 -5.73
CA LEU A 29 3.98 -11.61 -6.44
C LEU A 29 4.11 -11.54 -7.97
N LYS A 30 5.10 -10.80 -8.49
CA LYS A 30 5.30 -10.59 -9.93
C LYS A 30 5.32 -11.87 -10.76
N PRO A 31 5.99 -12.98 -10.34
CA PRO A 31 5.99 -14.23 -11.11
C PRO A 31 4.62 -14.89 -11.28
N PHE A 32 3.65 -14.52 -10.44
CA PHE A 32 2.30 -15.09 -10.44
C PHE A 32 1.26 -14.19 -11.13
N MET A 33 1.73 -13.09 -11.76
CA MET A 33 0.88 -12.19 -12.55
C MET A 33 0.99 -12.55 -14.03
N ASP A 34 -0.15 -12.82 -14.66
CA ASP A 34 -0.19 -13.09 -16.10
C ASP A 34 -0.52 -11.82 -16.89
N PHE A 35 0.50 -11.29 -17.54
CA PHE A 35 0.37 -10.17 -18.48
C PHE A 35 0.66 -10.57 -19.92
N SER A 36 0.74 -11.86 -20.21
CA SER A 36 1.12 -12.39 -21.53
C SER A 36 0.24 -11.89 -22.68
N LYS A 37 -1.01 -11.53 -22.39
CA LYS A 37 -1.98 -11.01 -23.35
C LYS A 37 -1.97 -9.48 -23.49
N VAL A 38 -1.14 -8.78 -22.72
CA VAL A 38 -1.06 -7.30 -22.74
C VAL A 38 0.19 -6.89 -23.53
N PRO A 39 0.06 -6.04 -24.57
CA PRO A 39 1.21 -5.48 -25.26
C PRO A 39 2.18 -4.79 -24.29
N LEU A 40 3.49 -4.94 -24.51
CA LEU A 40 4.53 -4.45 -23.61
C LEU A 40 4.49 -2.93 -23.41
N ASP A 41 4.20 -2.19 -24.47
CA ASP A 41 4.03 -0.73 -24.44
C ASP A 41 2.84 -0.29 -23.61
N VAL A 42 1.71 -1.00 -23.71
CA VAL A 42 0.51 -0.77 -22.88
C VAL A 42 0.81 -1.07 -21.42
N LEU A 43 1.54 -2.16 -21.15
CA LEU A 43 1.93 -2.53 -19.78
C LEU A 43 2.88 -1.48 -19.18
N ALA A 44 3.88 -1.05 -19.96
CA ALA A 44 4.84 -0.02 -19.52
C ALA A 44 4.13 1.33 -19.24
N ALA A 45 3.23 1.76 -20.13
CA ALA A 45 2.46 2.98 -19.93
C ALA A 45 1.54 2.90 -18.69
N ALA A 46 0.92 1.73 -18.45
CA ALA A 46 0.09 1.51 -17.27
C ALA A 46 0.90 1.52 -15.98
N ALA A 47 2.10 0.94 -15.98
CA ALA A 47 3.02 0.94 -14.84
C ALA A 47 3.52 2.36 -14.53
N ALA A 48 3.98 3.11 -15.53
CA ALA A 48 4.43 4.49 -15.38
C ALA A 48 3.32 5.39 -14.82
N ARG A 49 2.11 5.30 -15.38
CA ARG A 49 0.93 6.01 -14.86
C ARG A 49 0.64 5.64 -13.40
N GLY A 50 0.67 4.36 -13.08
CA GLY A 50 0.43 3.88 -11.71
C GLY A 50 1.41 4.52 -10.73
N THR A 51 2.71 4.43 -11.03
CA THR A 51 3.78 5.00 -10.19
C THR A 51 3.58 6.51 -9.97
N GLU A 52 3.30 7.25 -11.04
CA GLU A 52 3.12 8.71 -10.95
C GLU A 52 1.88 9.08 -10.12
N VAL A 53 0.74 8.41 -10.34
CA VAL A 53 -0.49 8.65 -9.58
C VAL A 53 -0.28 8.34 -8.09
N HIS A 54 0.36 7.22 -7.74
CA HIS A 54 0.64 6.85 -6.34
C HIS A 54 1.52 7.91 -5.67
N SER A 55 2.62 8.32 -6.33
CA SER A 55 3.52 9.36 -5.82
C SER A 55 2.79 10.68 -5.54
N ILE A 56 1.94 11.13 -6.47
CA ILE A 56 1.14 12.35 -6.29
C ILE A 56 0.13 12.19 -5.14
N CYS A 57 -0.57 11.06 -5.07
CA CYS A 57 -1.52 10.78 -4.00
C CYS A 57 -0.84 10.74 -2.62
N ALA A 58 0.38 10.19 -2.54
CA ALA A 58 1.17 10.20 -1.31
C ALA A 58 1.56 11.62 -0.89
N CYS A 59 2.00 12.47 -1.82
CA CYS A 59 2.28 13.88 -1.54
C CYS A 59 1.04 14.60 -0.99
N ILE A 60 -0.14 14.40 -1.61
CA ILE A 60 -1.40 14.98 -1.16
C ILE A 60 -1.75 14.47 0.24
N SER A 61 -1.62 13.17 0.50
CA SER A 61 -1.89 12.55 1.79
C SER A 61 -1.00 13.11 2.91
N LYS A 62 0.26 13.41 2.59
CA LYS A 62 1.25 14.04 3.50
C LYS A 62 1.10 15.56 3.59
N LYS A 63 0.09 16.15 2.93
CA LYS A 63 -0.13 17.61 2.82
C LYS A 63 1.09 18.35 2.23
N LEU A 64 1.84 17.67 1.37
CA LEU A 64 2.96 18.27 0.64
C LEU A 64 2.45 19.01 -0.59
N TRP A 65 3.22 20.02 -1.01
CA TRP A 65 2.89 20.78 -2.21
C TRP A 65 3.14 19.96 -3.48
N VAL A 66 2.17 19.94 -4.38
CA VAL A 66 2.29 19.31 -5.71
C VAL A 66 2.30 20.41 -6.77
N PHE A 67 3.46 20.65 -7.40
CA PHE A 67 3.64 21.75 -8.35
C PHE A 67 2.98 21.51 -9.70
N ASN A 68 3.04 20.29 -10.20
CA ASN A 68 2.52 19.94 -11.51
C ASN A 68 1.91 18.54 -11.47
N ILE A 69 0.71 18.40 -12.02
CA ILE A 69 0.04 17.11 -12.20
C ILE A 69 -0.05 16.86 -13.71
N PRO A 70 0.63 15.83 -14.23
CA PRO A 70 0.53 15.48 -15.63
C PRO A 70 -0.93 15.28 -16.04
N GLU A 71 -1.30 15.69 -17.25
CA GLU A 71 -2.67 15.63 -17.73
C GLU A 71 -3.27 14.22 -17.62
N PHE A 72 -2.49 13.19 -17.97
CA PHE A 72 -2.91 11.79 -17.91
C PHE A 72 -3.13 11.27 -16.46
N CYS A 73 -2.66 12.00 -15.43
CA CYS A 73 -2.88 11.69 -14.02
C CYS A 73 -4.05 12.46 -13.42
N THR A 74 -4.46 13.59 -14.01
CA THR A 74 -5.37 14.57 -13.41
C THR A 74 -6.69 13.95 -12.95
N GLY A 75 -7.32 13.13 -13.78
CA GLY A 75 -8.58 12.47 -13.40
C GLY A 75 -8.41 11.55 -12.19
N TYR A 76 -7.39 10.70 -12.18
CA TYR A 76 -7.11 9.80 -11.05
C TYR A 76 -6.85 10.57 -9.75
N VAL A 77 -6.06 11.63 -9.83
CA VAL A 77 -5.75 12.49 -8.68
C VAL A 77 -6.99 13.20 -8.15
N ASN A 78 -7.87 13.70 -9.02
CA ASN A 78 -9.14 14.31 -8.61
C ASN A 78 -10.08 13.29 -7.96
N SER A 79 -10.14 12.07 -8.50
CA SER A 79 -10.87 10.95 -7.92
C SER A 79 -10.40 10.65 -6.49
N PHE A 80 -9.07 10.61 -6.29
CA PHE A 80 -8.46 10.39 -4.97
C PHE A 80 -8.75 11.55 -4.00
N ARG A 81 -8.55 12.81 -4.43
CA ARG A 81 -8.79 14.00 -3.60
C ARG A 81 -10.23 14.04 -3.09
N GLY A 82 -11.20 13.88 -3.99
CA GLY A 82 -12.61 13.89 -3.62
C GLY A 82 -12.95 12.83 -2.58
N TRP A 83 -12.37 11.64 -2.70
CA TRP A 83 -12.52 10.59 -1.70
C TRP A 83 -11.80 10.93 -0.38
N LEU A 84 -10.55 11.40 -0.44
CA LEU A 84 -9.76 11.78 0.74
C LEU A 84 -10.49 12.84 1.57
N ASP A 85 -10.92 13.92 0.94
CA ASP A 85 -11.60 15.05 1.59
C ASP A 85 -12.94 14.67 2.20
N SER A 86 -13.69 13.80 1.52
CA SER A 86 -15.03 13.39 1.97
C SER A 86 -15.01 12.31 3.04
N MET A 87 -14.11 11.33 2.94
CA MET A 87 -14.15 10.10 3.72
C MET A 87 -13.09 10.02 4.83
N VAL A 88 -11.91 10.63 4.64
CA VAL A 88 -10.79 10.47 5.57
C VAL A 88 -10.83 11.55 6.63
N GLU A 89 -10.70 11.13 7.90
CA GLU A 89 -10.54 12.01 9.06
C GLU A 89 -9.07 12.33 9.31
N GLU A 90 -8.22 11.30 9.29
CA GLU A 90 -6.80 11.40 9.59
C GLU A 90 -5.99 10.44 8.70
N VAL A 91 -4.89 10.92 8.13
CA VAL A 91 -3.87 10.09 7.50
C VAL A 91 -2.81 9.73 8.54
N VAL A 92 -2.63 8.44 8.78
CA VAL A 92 -1.68 7.91 9.78
C VAL A 92 -0.35 7.54 9.12
N LEU A 93 -0.41 6.97 7.91
CA LEU A 93 0.77 6.58 7.12
C LEU A 93 0.45 6.71 5.64
N ALA A 94 1.39 7.22 4.85
CA ALA A 94 1.28 7.28 3.39
C ALA A 94 2.61 6.95 2.73
N GLU A 95 2.64 5.90 1.87
CA GLU A 95 3.84 5.44 1.16
C GLU A 95 5.09 5.39 2.05
N GLU A 96 5.04 4.62 3.12
CA GLU A 96 6.17 4.33 3.98
C GLU A 96 6.52 2.84 3.93
N ARG A 97 7.81 2.57 3.89
CA ARG A 97 8.30 1.20 3.79
C ARG A 97 8.26 0.51 5.15
N LEU A 98 7.51 -0.56 5.23
CA LEU A 98 7.39 -1.42 6.40
C LEU A 98 8.13 -2.73 6.17
N TYR A 99 8.70 -3.30 7.25
CA TYR A 99 9.56 -4.48 7.18
C TYR A 99 9.08 -5.58 8.11
N ASP A 100 9.13 -6.81 7.64
CA ASP A 100 9.18 -7.99 8.50
C ASP A 100 10.57 -8.62 8.40
N ARG A 101 11.42 -8.31 9.36
CA ARG A 101 12.79 -8.85 9.39
C ARG A 101 12.80 -10.34 9.74
N SER A 102 11.81 -10.87 10.46
CA SER A 102 11.75 -12.27 10.83
C SER A 102 11.35 -13.16 9.66
N LEU A 103 10.41 -12.70 8.83
CA LEU A 103 10.06 -13.33 7.57
C LEU A 103 10.91 -12.82 6.42
N GLY A 104 11.69 -11.74 6.59
CA GLY A 104 12.66 -11.22 5.65
C GLY A 104 12.03 -10.67 4.36
N PHE A 105 11.04 -9.81 4.44
CA PHE A 105 10.47 -9.09 3.31
C PHE A 105 10.04 -7.68 3.73
N HIS A 106 9.73 -6.85 2.76
CA HIS A 106 9.21 -5.51 2.99
C HIS A 106 8.04 -5.19 2.05
N GLY A 107 7.31 -4.13 2.37
CA GLY A 107 6.26 -3.59 1.53
C GLY A 107 6.02 -2.11 1.82
N MET A 108 5.30 -1.46 0.93
CA MET A 108 4.98 -0.06 1.04
C MET A 108 3.47 0.10 0.78
N PRO A 109 2.64 0.06 1.84
CA PRO A 109 1.22 0.36 1.72
C PRO A 109 1.02 1.78 1.22
N ASP A 110 0.02 2.00 0.36
CA ASP A 110 -0.26 3.33 -0.16
C ASP A 110 -0.74 4.27 0.93
N LEU A 111 -1.67 3.80 1.80
CA LEU A 111 -2.25 4.61 2.85
C LEU A 111 -2.73 3.77 4.04
N ILE A 112 -2.52 4.26 5.24
CA ILE A 112 -3.23 3.84 6.46
C ILE A 112 -3.88 5.10 7.04
N CYS A 113 -5.19 5.04 7.26
CA CYS A 113 -5.96 6.21 7.66
C CYS A 113 -7.12 5.85 8.61
N ARG A 114 -7.70 6.87 9.24
CA ARG A 114 -9.01 6.82 9.90
C ARG A 114 -10.08 7.28 8.92
N ILE A 115 -11.10 6.49 8.75
CA ILE A 115 -12.29 6.86 7.98
C ILE A 115 -13.29 7.52 8.93
N LYS A 116 -13.93 8.60 8.50
CA LYS A 116 -14.96 9.31 9.27
C LYS A 116 -16.04 8.34 9.73
N GLY A 117 -16.31 8.33 11.05
CA GLY A 117 -17.30 7.43 11.65
C GLY A 117 -16.84 5.98 11.83
N ASP A 118 -15.60 5.62 11.52
CA ASP A 118 -15.02 4.31 11.73
C ASP A 118 -14.02 4.37 12.92
N PRO A 119 -14.19 3.57 13.97
CA PRO A 119 -13.35 3.67 15.18
C PRO A 119 -11.91 3.20 15.01
N GLY A 120 -11.59 2.50 13.92
CA GLY A 120 -10.30 1.88 13.76
C GLY A 120 -9.48 2.35 12.55
N LEU A 121 -8.33 1.71 12.33
CA LEU A 121 -7.47 2.00 11.19
C LEU A 121 -7.88 1.20 9.95
N THR A 122 -7.92 1.88 8.82
CA THR A 122 -8.17 1.29 7.50
C THR A 122 -6.89 1.35 6.66
N LEU A 123 -6.48 0.20 6.13
CA LEU A 123 -5.46 0.13 5.08
C LEU A 123 -6.15 0.34 3.73
N VAL A 124 -5.58 1.22 2.93
CA VAL A 124 -6.09 1.56 1.60
C VAL A 124 -5.01 1.29 0.56
N ASP A 125 -5.39 0.62 -0.51
CA ASP A 125 -4.53 0.29 -1.64
C ASP A 125 -5.14 0.92 -2.90
N LEU A 126 -4.36 1.76 -3.58
CA LEU A 126 -4.80 2.53 -4.74
C LEU A 126 -4.60 1.72 -6.02
N LYS A 127 -5.55 1.78 -6.93
CA LYS A 127 -5.47 1.11 -8.22
C LYS A 127 -5.88 2.03 -9.36
N THR A 128 -5.05 2.09 -10.40
CA THR A 128 -5.34 2.83 -11.64
C THR A 128 -5.73 1.91 -12.79
N GLY A 129 -5.63 0.59 -12.58
CA GLY A 129 -5.97 -0.43 -13.57
C GLY A 129 -7.48 -0.65 -13.68
N LYS A 130 -7.94 -1.01 -14.89
CA LYS A 130 -9.35 -1.33 -15.15
C LYS A 130 -9.74 -2.75 -14.74
N VAL A 131 -8.78 -3.67 -14.79
CA VAL A 131 -9.01 -5.11 -14.55
C VAL A 131 -8.57 -5.47 -13.14
N VAL A 132 -9.48 -6.11 -12.40
CA VAL A 132 -9.19 -6.64 -11.06
C VAL A 132 -8.32 -7.89 -11.20
N GLN A 133 -7.23 -7.95 -10.44
CA GLN A 133 -6.32 -9.09 -10.41
C GLN A 133 -6.40 -9.81 -9.07
N SER A 134 -6.34 -11.14 -9.09
CA SER A 134 -6.37 -11.97 -7.88
C SER A 134 -5.18 -11.72 -6.94
N SER A 135 -4.05 -11.24 -7.49
CA SER A 135 -2.87 -10.85 -6.72
C SER A 135 -3.10 -9.65 -5.79
N TRP A 136 -4.11 -8.80 -6.07
CA TRP A 136 -4.39 -7.63 -5.22
C TRP A 136 -4.80 -8.02 -3.79
N GLU A 137 -5.65 -9.06 -3.65
CA GLU A 137 -6.06 -9.54 -2.34
C GLU A 137 -4.88 -10.13 -1.54
N VAL A 138 -3.96 -10.81 -2.21
CA VAL A 138 -2.73 -11.34 -1.61
C VAL A 138 -1.78 -10.21 -1.20
N GLN A 139 -1.65 -9.19 -2.05
CA GLN A 139 -0.84 -8.00 -1.79
C GLN A 139 -1.31 -7.27 -0.53
N VAL A 140 -2.60 -6.97 -0.45
CA VAL A 140 -3.14 -6.22 0.71
C VAL A 140 -3.09 -7.04 2.00
N ALA A 141 -3.18 -8.37 1.93
CA ALA A 141 -2.99 -9.24 3.09
C ALA A 141 -1.56 -9.17 3.63
N ALA A 142 -0.56 -9.13 2.73
CA ALA A 142 0.83 -8.94 3.11
C ALA A 142 1.08 -7.53 3.70
N TYR A 143 0.49 -6.49 3.13
CA TYR A 143 0.58 -5.13 3.67
C TYR A 143 -0.10 -5.01 5.03
N ARG A 144 -1.26 -5.65 5.23
CA ARG A 144 -1.92 -5.71 6.55
C ARG A 144 -1.02 -6.36 7.60
N HIS A 145 -0.37 -7.47 7.26
CA HIS A 145 0.58 -8.14 8.16
C HIS A 145 1.72 -7.19 8.57
N LEU A 146 2.34 -6.51 7.60
CA LEU A 146 3.40 -5.54 7.86
C LEU A 146 2.92 -4.37 8.72
N ALA A 147 1.73 -3.84 8.46
CA ALA A 147 1.14 -2.77 9.23
C ALA A 147 0.93 -3.17 10.70
N ILE A 148 0.30 -4.32 10.95
CA ILE A 148 0.06 -4.84 12.30
C ILE A 148 1.39 -5.06 13.03
N LYS A 149 2.38 -5.63 12.36
CA LYS A 149 3.72 -5.86 12.93
C LYS A 149 4.46 -4.56 13.27
N ALA A 150 4.22 -3.50 12.50
CA ALA A 150 4.75 -2.17 12.75
C ALA A 150 3.99 -1.37 13.82
N GLY A 151 2.94 -1.96 14.43
CA GLY A 151 2.16 -1.32 15.49
C GLY A 151 0.91 -0.57 15.01
N TYR A 152 0.52 -0.73 13.74
CA TYR A 152 -0.74 -0.19 13.21
C TYR A 152 -1.84 -1.25 13.23
N PRO A 153 -2.79 -1.23 14.18
CA PRO A 153 -3.83 -2.26 14.31
C PRO A 153 -4.93 -2.06 13.24
N VAL A 154 -4.59 -2.39 12.00
CA VAL A 154 -5.51 -2.33 10.86
C VAL A 154 -6.58 -3.40 10.98
N HIS A 155 -7.85 -2.98 10.99
CA HIS A 155 -9.01 -3.88 11.05
C HIS A 155 -9.78 -3.92 9.73
N ARG A 156 -9.68 -2.88 8.89
CA ARG A 156 -10.39 -2.75 7.62
C ARG A 156 -9.42 -2.57 6.46
N ILE A 157 -9.77 -3.12 5.30
CA ILE A 157 -8.95 -3.01 4.09
C ILE A 157 -9.83 -2.59 2.93
N LEU A 158 -9.43 -1.53 2.25
CA LEU A 158 -10.08 -1.02 1.05
C LEU A 158 -9.11 -1.02 -0.12
N SER A 159 -9.58 -1.45 -1.28
CA SER A 159 -8.92 -1.16 -2.55
C SER A 159 -9.73 -0.09 -3.27
N LEU A 160 -9.11 1.04 -3.57
CA LEU A 160 -9.72 2.15 -4.29
C LEU A 160 -9.28 2.11 -5.74
N ARG A 161 -10.21 1.77 -6.63
CA ARG A 161 -9.98 1.89 -8.06
C ARG A 161 -10.33 3.32 -8.50
N LEU A 162 -9.29 4.12 -8.67
CA LEU A 162 -9.39 5.52 -9.05
C LEU A 162 -9.93 5.67 -10.48
N SER A 163 -10.67 6.73 -10.73
CA SER A 163 -11.31 6.99 -12.01
C SER A 163 -10.50 8.00 -12.86
N ALA A 164 -10.27 7.65 -14.12
CA ALA A 164 -9.52 8.50 -15.06
C ALA A 164 -10.28 9.80 -15.42
N ASP A 165 -11.60 9.83 -15.24
CA ASP A 165 -12.46 10.98 -15.51
C ASP A 165 -12.79 11.84 -14.27
N GLY A 166 -12.10 11.59 -13.16
CA GLY A 166 -12.24 12.35 -11.91
C GLY A 166 -13.47 12.01 -11.07
N LYS A 167 -14.27 11.03 -11.49
CA LYS A 167 -15.42 10.56 -10.70
C LYS A 167 -14.97 9.88 -9.40
N PRO A 168 -15.87 9.73 -8.41
CA PRO A 168 -15.57 8.97 -7.21
C PRO A 168 -14.98 7.59 -7.51
N PRO A 169 -14.00 7.12 -6.73
CA PRO A 169 -13.40 5.81 -6.95
C PRO A 169 -14.39 4.69 -6.68
N ILE A 170 -14.17 3.55 -7.32
CA ILE A 170 -14.87 2.31 -6.94
C ILE A 170 -14.17 1.74 -5.72
N ILE A 171 -14.94 1.59 -4.64
CA ILE A 171 -14.45 1.09 -3.35
C ILE A 171 -14.77 -0.40 -3.27
N ASN A 172 -13.73 -1.22 -3.08
CA ASN A 172 -13.88 -2.64 -2.81
C ASN A 172 -13.32 -2.92 -1.43
N GLU A 173 -14.16 -3.42 -0.53
CA GLU A 173 -13.75 -3.86 0.79
C GLU A 173 -13.36 -5.35 0.76
N SER A 174 -12.19 -5.66 1.28
CA SER A 174 -11.72 -7.03 1.36
C SER A 174 -12.23 -7.68 2.65
N THR A 175 -13.17 -8.61 2.50
CA THR A 175 -13.80 -9.35 3.61
C THR A 175 -13.33 -10.80 3.73
N LYS A 176 -12.50 -11.26 2.78
CA LYS A 176 -11.99 -12.64 2.77
C LYS A 176 -10.97 -12.89 3.87
N GLY A 177 -10.76 -14.15 4.21
CA GLY A 177 -9.84 -14.60 5.24
C GLY A 177 -8.40 -14.11 5.03
N MET A 178 -8.07 -12.95 5.59
CA MET A 178 -6.76 -12.30 5.43
C MET A 178 -5.59 -13.21 5.84
N ASN A 179 -5.79 -14.07 6.83
CA ASN A 179 -4.76 -15.02 7.25
C ASN A 179 -4.49 -16.09 6.18
N GLN A 180 -5.52 -16.55 5.47
CA GLN A 180 -5.36 -17.50 4.36
C GLN A 180 -4.65 -16.83 3.19
N LEU A 181 -5.02 -15.61 2.83
CA LEU A 181 -4.35 -14.83 1.78
C LEU A 181 -2.90 -14.51 2.14
N PHE A 182 -2.61 -14.24 3.41
CA PHE A 182 -1.24 -14.06 3.87
C PHE A 182 -0.43 -15.36 3.76
N ASN A 183 -1.00 -16.52 4.03
CA ASN A 183 -0.33 -17.81 3.81
C ASN A 183 -0.01 -18.03 2.31
N VAL A 184 -0.88 -17.58 1.41
CA VAL A 184 -0.59 -17.59 -0.04
C VAL A 184 0.61 -16.68 -0.34
N PHE A 185 0.67 -15.49 0.26
CA PHE A 185 1.83 -14.61 0.14
C PHE A 185 3.13 -15.27 0.65
N VAL A 186 3.09 -15.91 1.82
CA VAL A 186 4.26 -16.61 2.38
C VAL A 186 4.74 -17.73 1.44
N SER A 187 3.82 -18.43 0.80
CA SER A 187 4.16 -19.44 -0.22
C SER A 187 4.85 -18.78 -1.43
N ALA A 188 4.34 -17.66 -1.92
CA ALA A 188 4.95 -16.89 -2.99
C ALA A 188 6.35 -16.37 -2.62
N LEU A 189 6.53 -15.88 -1.38
CA LEU A 189 7.82 -15.44 -0.85
C LEU A 189 8.84 -16.59 -0.81
N ASN A 190 8.43 -17.78 -0.39
CA ASN A 190 9.31 -18.96 -0.37
C ASN A 190 9.69 -19.39 -1.80
N CYS A 191 8.75 -19.42 -2.73
CA CYS A 191 9.03 -19.67 -4.14
C CYS A 191 9.99 -18.62 -4.71
N TYR A 192 9.73 -17.34 -4.46
CA TYR A 192 10.58 -16.26 -4.92
C TYR A 192 12.03 -16.45 -4.44
N ARG A 193 12.24 -16.73 -3.18
CA ARG A 193 13.58 -16.97 -2.62
C ARG A 193 14.28 -18.16 -3.21
N HIS A 194 13.56 -19.26 -3.40
CA HIS A 194 14.13 -20.46 -3.99
C HIS A 194 14.59 -20.24 -5.43
N PHE A 195 13.79 -19.56 -6.23
CA PHE A 195 14.07 -19.42 -7.67
C PHE A 195 14.86 -18.16 -8.04
N TYR A 196 14.80 -17.10 -7.20
CA TYR A 196 15.35 -15.76 -7.52
C TYR A 196 16.30 -15.21 -6.44
N GLY A 197 16.28 -15.74 -5.22
CA GLY A 197 17.01 -15.20 -4.05
C GLY A 197 18.54 -15.45 -4.04
N GLY A 198 19.09 -16.04 -5.07
CA GLY A 198 20.52 -16.32 -5.21
C GLY A 198 21.19 -15.61 -6.39
N LYS A 199 20.54 -14.58 -6.96
CA LYS A 199 21.07 -13.83 -8.12
C LYS A 199 21.51 -12.44 -7.74
#